data_14b2e74f5d420d7a34d64c993518be4b
#
_entry.id   14b2e74f5d420d7a34d64c993518be4b
#
_cell.length_a   1.000
_cell.length_b   1.000
_cell.length_c   1.000
_cell.angle_alpha   90.00
_cell.angle_beta   90.00
_cell.angle_gamma   90.00
#
_symmetry.space_group_name_H-M   'P 1'
#
loop_
_entity.id
_entity.type
_entity.pdbx_description
1 polymer ?
#
loop_
_entity_poly.entity_id
_entity_poly.type
_entity_poly.pdbx_seq_one_letter_code
_entity_poly.pdbx_strand_id
1 'polypeptide(L)'
;SRDQYDTVVVDAFGSGGSVPYQLTTDEFVAALHARLDARGVVAVNLASAIEGERGLLAQAMVATYKKHFEQVTLFQLDPGVDPAMAQSLMLVALRGSGAPSFASADPELRHYLARRWKGAVPEQDVLTDDFAPVDYFFNKAVF
;
A
#
# COMPACT_ATOMS: atom_id res chain seq x y z
N SER A 1 21.00 15.18 0.60
CA SER A 1 20.20 15.69 -0.51
C SER A 1 18.84 16.11 0.01
N ARG A 2 18.38 17.29 -0.42
CA ARG A 2 17.04 17.82 -0.15
C ARG A 2 16.09 17.62 -1.33
N ASP A 3 16.41 16.69 -2.19
CA ASP A 3 15.59 16.41 -3.36
C ASP A 3 14.21 15.95 -2.94
N GLN A 4 13.20 16.54 -3.52
CA GLN A 4 11.81 16.12 -3.39
C GLN A 4 11.38 15.40 -4.66
N TYR A 5 10.52 14.43 -4.49
CA TYR A 5 10.01 13.60 -5.57
C TYR A 5 8.52 13.82 -5.75
N ASP A 6 8.05 13.85 -6.96
CA ASP A 6 6.62 13.86 -7.29
C ASP A 6 6.01 12.45 -7.27
N THR A 7 6.85 11.43 -7.51
CA THR A 7 6.40 10.03 -7.46
C THR A 7 7.50 9.13 -6.90
N VAL A 8 7.12 8.24 -6.01
CA VAL A 8 7.97 7.17 -5.49
C VAL A 8 7.27 5.83 -5.70
N VAL A 9 7.96 4.87 -6.30
CA VAL A 9 7.47 3.50 -6.47
C VAL A 9 8.28 2.59 -5.55
N VAL A 10 7.58 1.81 -4.73
CA VAL A 10 8.17 0.79 -3.86
C VAL A 10 7.79 -0.58 -4.42
N ASP A 11 8.73 -1.22 -5.08
CA ASP A 11 8.56 -2.56 -5.68
C ASP A 11 9.65 -3.50 -5.13
N ALA A 12 9.61 -3.71 -3.84
CA ALA A 12 10.61 -4.49 -3.11
C ALA A 12 10.06 -5.83 -2.58
N PHE A 13 8.79 -6.13 -2.85
CA PHE A 13 8.10 -7.32 -2.37
C PHE A 13 8.10 -8.41 -3.46
N GLY A 14 9.29 -8.85 -3.83
CA GLY A 14 9.47 -9.83 -4.90
C GLY A 14 9.19 -11.28 -4.47
N SER A 15 9.24 -12.18 -5.44
CA SER A 15 8.94 -13.61 -5.30
C SER A 15 9.95 -14.41 -4.45
N GLY A 16 10.92 -13.76 -3.83
CA GLY A 16 12.01 -14.42 -3.08
C GLY A 16 11.66 -14.85 -1.65
N GLY A 17 10.42 -14.69 -1.20
CA GLY A 17 9.95 -15.17 0.11
C GLY A 17 10.39 -14.32 1.31
N SER A 18 11.01 -13.19 1.10
CA SER A 18 11.43 -12.25 2.15
C SER A 18 10.93 -10.85 1.84
N VAL A 19 10.29 -10.24 2.81
CA VAL A 19 9.87 -8.84 2.74
C VAL A 19 10.90 -8.01 3.51
N PRO A 20 11.54 -7.02 2.86
CA PRO A 20 12.48 -6.15 3.58
C PRO A 20 11.70 -5.27 4.56
N TYR A 21 11.63 -5.70 5.81
CA TYR A 21 10.82 -5.06 6.86
C TYR A 21 11.13 -3.57 7.01
N GLN A 22 12.37 -3.17 6.75
CA GLN A 22 12.81 -1.77 6.82
C GLN A 22 12.05 -0.85 5.86
N LEU A 23 11.41 -1.40 4.83
CA LEU A 23 10.63 -0.65 3.85
C LEU A 23 9.13 -0.65 4.17
N THR A 24 8.73 -1.13 5.34
CA THR A 24 7.32 -1.28 5.74
C THR A 24 6.95 -0.44 6.95
N THR A 25 7.92 0.12 7.65
CA THR A 25 7.76 0.69 8.99
C THR A 25 7.30 2.14 8.97
N ASP A 26 6.75 2.57 10.10
CA ASP A 26 6.37 3.96 10.36
C ASP A 26 7.52 4.94 10.08
N GLU A 27 8.72 4.58 10.50
CA GLU A 27 9.93 5.38 10.32
C GLU A 27 10.26 5.54 8.82
N PHE A 28 10.13 4.46 8.05
CA PHE A 28 10.32 4.50 6.60
C PHE A 28 9.23 5.34 5.91
N VAL A 29 7.97 5.16 6.28
CA VAL A 29 6.84 5.89 5.69
C VAL A 29 6.93 7.38 6.02
N ALA A 30 7.35 7.74 7.24
CA ALA A 30 7.65 9.13 7.61
C ALA A 30 8.74 9.73 6.74
N ALA A 31 9.82 8.99 6.50
CA ALA A 31 10.91 9.43 5.63
C ALA A 31 10.46 9.60 4.17
N LEU A 32 9.63 8.69 3.64
CA LEU A 32 9.02 8.84 2.33
C LEU A 32 8.17 10.11 2.24
N HIS A 33 7.29 10.31 3.20
CA HIS A 33 6.42 11.49 3.23
C HIS A 33 7.24 12.79 3.21
N ALA A 34 8.34 12.86 3.97
CA ALA A 34 9.20 14.02 4.01
C ALA A 34 9.95 14.29 2.68
N ARG A 35 10.10 13.27 1.84
CA ARG A 35 10.80 13.36 0.54
C ARG A 35 9.86 13.61 -0.64
N LEU A 36 8.57 13.55 -0.42
CA LEU A 36 7.59 13.87 -1.45
C LEU A 36 7.37 15.39 -1.52
N ASP A 37 7.08 15.89 -2.71
CA ASP A 37 6.55 17.23 -2.85
C ASP A 37 5.09 17.31 -2.35
N ALA A 38 4.51 18.50 -2.33
CA ALA A 38 3.17 18.75 -1.78
C ALA A 38 2.04 17.96 -2.49
N ARG A 39 2.29 17.47 -3.70
CA ARG A 39 1.35 16.70 -4.52
C ARG A 39 1.88 15.30 -4.83
N GLY A 40 2.88 14.88 -4.08
CA GLY A 40 3.58 13.63 -4.33
C GLY A 40 2.74 12.39 -4.11
N VAL A 41 3.08 11.34 -4.83
CA VAL A 41 2.40 10.05 -4.83
C VAL A 41 3.38 8.94 -4.49
N VAL A 42 2.98 8.04 -3.61
CA VAL A 42 3.68 6.76 -3.38
C VAL A 42 2.81 5.63 -3.91
N ALA A 43 3.41 4.75 -4.70
CA ALA A 43 2.79 3.50 -5.13
C ALA A 43 3.62 2.31 -4.62
N VAL A 44 2.96 1.41 -3.90
CA VAL A 44 3.60 0.23 -3.31
C VAL A 44 2.97 -1.03 -3.89
N ASN A 45 3.78 -1.83 -4.56
CA ASN A 45 3.37 -3.15 -5.02
C ASN A 45 3.51 -4.17 -3.89
N LEU A 46 2.46 -4.93 -3.60
CA LEU A 46 2.50 -5.97 -2.57
C LEU A 46 1.65 -7.19 -2.92
N ALA A 47 2.02 -8.33 -2.37
CA ALA A 47 1.25 -9.57 -2.47
C ALA A 47 0.63 -9.87 -1.09
N SER A 48 -0.72 -9.86 -1.03
CA SER A 48 -1.47 -10.09 0.21
C SER A 48 -2.94 -10.32 -0.13
N ALA A 49 -3.70 -10.90 0.79
CA ALA A 49 -5.14 -10.69 0.79
C ALA A 49 -5.47 -9.30 1.36
N ILE A 50 -6.74 -8.90 1.29
CA ILE A 50 -7.24 -7.67 1.92
C ILE A 50 -7.94 -8.01 3.24
N GLU A 51 -8.68 -9.11 3.25
CA GLU A 51 -9.52 -9.54 4.36
C GLU A 51 -8.96 -10.78 5.07
N GLY A 52 -9.37 -10.98 6.33
CA GLY A 52 -9.01 -12.14 7.11
C GLY A 52 -7.54 -12.22 7.51
N GLU A 53 -7.12 -13.39 7.98
CA GLU A 53 -5.73 -13.62 8.45
C GLU A 53 -4.68 -13.53 7.33
N ARG A 54 -5.09 -13.82 6.10
CA ARG A 54 -4.21 -13.71 4.94
C ARG A 54 -3.98 -12.26 4.50
N GLY A 55 -4.78 -11.33 5.03
CA GLY A 55 -4.70 -9.90 4.75
C GLY A 55 -3.86 -9.09 5.74
N LEU A 56 -3.22 -9.71 6.71
CA LEU A 56 -2.50 -8.99 7.77
C LEU A 56 -1.43 -8.04 7.24
N LEU A 57 -0.71 -8.42 6.19
CA LEU A 57 0.30 -7.56 5.58
C LEU A 57 -0.32 -6.29 4.98
N ALA A 58 -1.33 -6.43 4.12
CA ALA A 58 -2.00 -5.27 3.52
C ALA A 58 -2.67 -4.39 4.57
N GLN A 59 -3.32 -4.99 5.57
CA GLN A 59 -3.96 -4.28 6.68
C GLN A 59 -2.95 -3.45 7.48
N ALA A 60 -1.82 -4.03 7.85
CA ALA A 60 -0.76 -3.36 8.58
C ALA A 60 -0.08 -2.26 7.75
N MET A 61 0.12 -2.50 6.44
CA MET A 61 0.67 -1.50 5.52
C MET A 61 -0.27 -0.31 5.38
N VAL A 62 -1.57 -0.55 5.22
CA VAL A 62 -2.58 0.52 5.16
C VAL A 62 -2.58 1.33 6.45
N ALA A 63 -2.58 0.68 7.62
CA ALA A 63 -2.53 1.35 8.92
C ALA A 63 -1.29 2.22 9.07
N THR A 64 -0.13 1.71 8.65
CA THR A 64 1.15 2.40 8.75
C THR A 64 1.19 3.63 7.83
N TYR A 65 0.72 3.51 6.59
CA TYR A 65 0.64 4.65 5.66
C TYR A 65 -0.38 5.69 6.09
N LYS A 66 -1.55 5.29 6.62
CA LYS A 66 -2.57 6.21 7.11
C LYS A 66 -2.12 7.09 8.28
N LYS A 67 -1.09 6.70 8.98
CA LYS A 67 -0.50 7.52 10.03
C LYS A 67 0.11 8.82 9.49
N HIS A 68 0.58 8.82 8.25
CA HIS A 68 1.26 9.95 7.62
C HIS A 68 0.52 10.54 6.41
N PHE A 69 -0.37 9.78 5.80
CA PHE A 69 -1.12 10.17 4.60
C PHE A 69 -2.62 10.15 4.87
N GLU A 70 -3.32 11.22 4.53
CA GLU A 70 -4.78 11.28 4.64
C GLU A 70 -5.47 10.39 3.60
N GLN A 71 -4.85 10.26 2.40
CA GLN A 71 -5.42 9.53 1.27
C GLN A 71 -4.59 8.28 1.00
N VAL A 72 -5.10 7.13 1.42
CA VAL A 72 -4.53 5.81 1.17
C VAL A 72 -5.58 4.93 0.52
N THR A 73 -5.25 4.37 -0.64
CA THR A 73 -6.17 3.53 -1.43
C THR A 73 -5.47 2.23 -1.82
N LEU A 74 -6.20 1.11 -1.72
CA LEU A 74 -5.78 -0.16 -2.29
C LEU A 74 -6.44 -0.37 -3.66
N PHE A 75 -5.67 -0.93 -4.58
CA PHE A 75 -6.15 -1.39 -5.88
C PHE A 75 -5.91 -2.90 -6.00
N GLN A 76 -6.93 -3.63 -6.42
CA GLN A 76 -6.78 -5.02 -6.85
C GLN A 76 -6.31 -5.04 -8.30
N LEU A 77 -5.23 -5.76 -8.61
CA LEU A 77 -4.80 -5.91 -10.00
C LEU A 77 -5.79 -6.79 -10.79
N ASP A 78 -6.40 -7.75 -10.11
CA ASP A 78 -7.48 -8.55 -10.65
C ASP A 78 -8.71 -8.46 -9.72
N PRO A 79 -9.73 -7.68 -10.07
CA PRO A 79 -10.92 -7.52 -9.24
C PRO A 79 -11.81 -8.76 -9.17
N GLY A 80 -11.53 -9.78 -9.98
CA GLY A 80 -12.21 -11.07 -9.92
C GLY A 80 -11.70 -12.00 -8.81
N VAL A 81 -10.58 -11.67 -8.17
CA VAL A 81 -10.02 -12.46 -7.07
C VAL A 81 -10.73 -12.13 -5.76
N ASP A 82 -11.08 -13.19 -5.01
CA ASP A 82 -11.68 -13.06 -3.68
C ASP A 82 -10.76 -12.21 -2.77
N PRO A 83 -11.29 -11.18 -2.09
CA PRO A 83 -10.49 -10.35 -1.16
C PRO A 83 -9.81 -11.12 -0.03
N ALA A 84 -10.30 -12.29 0.33
CA ALA A 84 -9.71 -13.16 1.35
C ALA A 84 -8.55 -14.03 0.81
N MET A 85 -8.28 -13.98 -0.48
CA MET A 85 -7.21 -14.74 -1.13
C MET A 85 -6.01 -13.86 -1.45
N ALA A 86 -4.81 -14.44 -1.34
CA ALA A 86 -3.57 -13.77 -1.74
C ALA A 86 -3.60 -13.36 -3.21
N GLN A 87 -3.25 -12.13 -3.48
CA GLN A 87 -3.31 -11.52 -4.79
C GLN A 87 -2.33 -10.37 -4.91
N SER A 88 -2.13 -9.87 -6.10
CA SER A 88 -1.35 -8.66 -6.32
C SER A 88 -2.19 -7.43 -6.03
N LEU A 89 -1.67 -6.56 -5.17
CA LEU A 89 -2.29 -5.30 -4.76
C LEU A 89 -1.34 -4.15 -5.04
N MET A 90 -1.92 -2.97 -5.27
CA MET A 90 -1.19 -1.71 -5.29
C MET A 90 -1.75 -0.80 -4.20
N LEU A 91 -0.90 -0.42 -3.25
CA LEU A 91 -1.23 0.62 -2.27
C LEU A 91 -0.77 1.97 -2.83
N VAL A 92 -1.67 2.92 -2.88
CA VAL A 92 -1.36 4.29 -3.35
C VAL A 92 -1.65 5.27 -2.23
N ALA A 93 -0.67 6.10 -1.89
CA ALA A 93 -0.80 7.15 -0.89
C ALA A 93 -0.48 8.52 -1.52
N LEU A 94 -1.31 9.51 -1.22
CA LEU A 94 -1.18 10.88 -1.73
C LEU A 94 -0.82 11.82 -0.60
N ARG A 95 0.23 12.62 -0.79
CA ARG A 95 0.65 13.62 0.21
C ARG A 95 -0.31 14.80 0.31
N GLY A 96 -0.96 15.18 -0.79
CA GLY A 96 -1.87 16.32 -0.81
C GLY A 96 -3.13 16.10 0.03
N SER A 97 -3.73 17.18 0.49
CA SER A 97 -5.06 17.16 1.11
C SER A 97 -6.16 17.14 0.06
N GLY A 98 -7.27 16.54 0.39
CA GLY A 98 -8.43 16.41 -0.49
C GLY A 98 -8.56 15.03 -1.13
N ALA A 99 -9.81 14.60 -1.30
CA ALA A 99 -10.10 13.29 -1.86
C ALA A 99 -9.72 13.21 -3.34
N PRO A 100 -9.07 12.12 -3.78
CA PRO A 100 -8.81 11.89 -5.21
C PRO A 100 -10.13 11.67 -5.95
N SER A 101 -10.20 12.13 -7.19
CA SER A 101 -11.43 12.01 -7.97
C SER A 101 -11.66 10.61 -8.53
N PHE A 102 -10.62 9.79 -8.70
CA PHE A 102 -10.67 8.50 -9.40
C PHE A 102 -11.32 8.55 -10.77
N ALA A 103 -11.36 9.73 -11.38
CA ALA A 103 -11.96 9.96 -12.68
C ALA A 103 -10.87 10.35 -13.69
N SER A 104 -11.04 9.91 -14.92
CA SER A 104 -10.15 10.28 -16.02
C SER A 104 -10.93 10.30 -17.33
N ALA A 105 -10.56 11.22 -18.23
CA ALA A 105 -11.00 11.20 -19.61
C ALA A 105 -10.34 10.09 -20.44
N ASP A 106 -9.14 9.64 -20.01
CA ASP A 106 -8.44 8.51 -20.63
C ASP A 106 -9.14 7.18 -20.28
N PRO A 107 -9.61 6.42 -21.28
CA PRO A 107 -10.33 5.16 -21.04
C PRO A 107 -9.47 4.11 -20.33
N GLU A 108 -8.18 4.03 -20.63
CA GLU A 108 -7.27 3.05 -20.03
C GLU A 108 -7.06 3.38 -18.55
N LEU A 109 -6.75 4.63 -18.24
CA LEU A 109 -6.58 5.07 -16.84
C LEU A 109 -7.88 4.90 -16.04
N ARG A 110 -9.03 5.23 -16.63
CA ARG A 110 -10.33 5.02 -16.00
C ARG A 110 -10.57 3.55 -15.68
N HIS A 111 -10.16 2.64 -16.56
CA HIS A 111 -10.26 1.21 -16.33
C HIS A 111 -9.43 0.76 -15.13
N TYR A 112 -8.20 1.26 -14.98
CA TYR A 112 -7.36 0.95 -13.81
C TYR A 112 -7.89 1.59 -12.53
N LEU A 113 -8.35 2.83 -12.57
CA LEU A 113 -8.91 3.52 -11.40
C LEU A 113 -10.18 2.83 -10.87
N ALA A 114 -10.93 2.14 -11.72
CA ALA A 114 -12.10 1.36 -11.32
C ALA A 114 -11.76 0.13 -10.46
N ARG A 115 -10.51 -0.29 -10.43
CA ARG A 115 -10.02 -1.43 -9.62
C ARG A 115 -9.77 -1.07 -8.15
N ARG A 116 -10.04 0.16 -7.75
CA ARG A 116 -9.87 0.55 -6.34
C ARG A 116 -10.76 -0.28 -5.43
N TRP A 117 -10.21 -0.68 -4.30
CA TRP A 117 -10.97 -1.35 -3.25
C TRP A 117 -11.90 -0.34 -2.57
N LYS A 118 -13.20 -0.63 -2.56
CA LYS A 118 -14.24 0.23 -1.98
C LYS A 118 -14.74 -0.25 -0.64
N GLY A 119 -14.36 -1.46 -0.23
CA GLY A 119 -14.69 -2.03 1.05
C GLY A 119 -13.84 -1.45 2.18
N ALA A 120 -14.22 -1.77 3.41
CA ALA A 120 -13.39 -1.47 4.56
C ALA A 120 -12.10 -2.30 4.54
N VAL A 121 -11.02 -1.72 5.04
CA VAL A 121 -9.80 -2.46 5.36
C VAL A 121 -9.78 -2.64 6.88
N PRO A 122 -9.71 -3.88 7.39
CA PRO A 122 -9.68 -4.12 8.82
C PRO A 122 -8.54 -3.36 9.50
N GLU A 123 -8.80 -2.83 10.69
CA GLU A 123 -7.78 -2.17 11.48
C GLU A 123 -6.68 -3.16 11.88
N GLN A 124 -5.43 -2.69 11.90
CA GLN A 124 -4.26 -3.46 12.27
C GLN A 124 -3.23 -2.55 12.93
N ASP A 125 -2.29 -3.14 13.66
CA ASP A 125 -1.20 -2.43 14.28
C ASP A 125 -0.27 -1.80 13.24
N VAL A 126 0.21 -0.60 13.54
CA VAL A 126 1.23 0.10 12.77
C VAL A 126 2.56 -0.65 12.88
N LEU A 127 3.24 -0.85 11.76
CA LEU A 127 4.56 -1.45 11.75
C LEU A 127 5.61 -0.41 12.15
N THR A 128 6.56 -0.82 13.00
CA THR A 128 7.67 0.02 13.44
C THR A 128 8.99 -0.73 13.25
N ASP A 129 10.12 -0.04 13.31
CA ASP A 129 11.44 -0.68 13.22
C ASP A 129 11.64 -1.72 14.34
N ASP A 130 10.99 -1.51 15.50
CA ASP A 130 11.03 -2.45 16.63
C ASP A 130 9.97 -3.57 16.55
N PHE A 131 8.95 -3.40 15.71
CA PHE A 131 7.87 -4.38 15.55
C PHE A 131 7.34 -4.39 14.12
N ALA A 132 7.90 -5.27 13.30
CA ALA A 132 7.47 -5.47 11.92
C ALA A 132 7.49 -6.96 11.54
N PRO A 133 6.49 -7.76 11.96
CA PRO A 133 6.45 -9.21 11.69
C PRO A 133 5.99 -9.51 10.24
N VAL A 134 6.56 -8.82 9.27
CA VAL A 134 6.12 -8.86 7.87
C VAL A 134 6.34 -10.20 7.20
N ASP A 135 7.41 -10.92 7.55
CA ASP A 135 7.64 -12.26 7.01
C ASP A 135 6.55 -13.24 7.49
N TYR A 136 6.13 -13.11 8.75
CA TYR A 136 5.01 -13.89 9.28
C TYR A 136 3.71 -13.56 8.54
N PHE A 137 3.42 -12.28 8.33
CA PHE A 137 2.24 -11.83 7.60
C PHE A 137 2.25 -12.26 6.15
N PHE A 138 3.41 -12.18 5.50
CA PHE A 138 3.60 -12.63 4.12
C PHE A 138 3.37 -14.15 4.00
N ASN A 139 3.96 -14.93 4.90
CA ASN A 139 3.78 -16.38 4.91
C ASN A 139 2.32 -16.77 5.13
N LYS A 140 1.58 -16.06 5.99
CA LYS A 140 0.14 -16.27 6.19
C LYS A 140 -0.67 -15.95 4.93
N ALA A 141 -0.24 -14.99 4.13
CA ALA A 141 -0.93 -14.64 2.88
C ALA A 141 -0.76 -15.71 1.80
N VAL A 142 0.46 -16.27 1.69
CA VAL A 142 0.87 -17.12 0.55
C VAL A 142 0.68 -18.61 0.85
N PHE A 143 0.84 -19.03 2.09
CA PHE A 143 0.75 -20.41 2.55
C PHE A 143 -0.37 -20.63 3.58
#